data_11c7a80eaa4c766e0823d60945edcdd8
#
_entry.id   11c7a80eaa4c766e0823d60945edcdd8
#
_cell.length_a   1.000
_cell.length_b   1.000
_cell.length_c   1.000
_cell.angle_alpha   90.00
_cell.angle_beta   90.00
_cell.angle_gamma   90.00
#
_symmetry.space_group_name_H-M   'P 1'
#
loop_
_entity.id
_entity.type
_entity.pdbx_description
1 polymer ?
#
loop_
_entity_poly.entity_id
_entity_poly.type
_entity_poly.pdbx_seq_one_letter_code
_entity_poly.pdbx_strand_id
1 'polypeptide(L)'
;MTTNAFRLASIALGAGLALSTFAVPVFAAGDDSSTTPTCKKGEIYDQKTKKCVKQQGANITDENRADYAYSLAKKDHRYQEALAVLDTMQNPNTAEALNYRGYATRKLGRTDEGISYYTKSVAMDPKYTLVREYLGEAYVIKGQMDLAKDQLSTIKTLCGNTTCEEYRDLHAAIRNPSSL
;
A
#
# COMPACT_ATOMS: atom_id res chain seq x y z
N MET A 1 41.43 64.84 -37.44
CA MET A 1 42.56 64.80 -36.47
C MET A 1 42.39 63.53 -35.69
N THR A 2 43.00 62.47 -36.12
CA THR A 2 44.20 61.83 -35.51
C THR A 2 43.95 61.50 -34.05
N THR A 3 44.11 60.36 -33.49
CA THR A 3 45.06 59.27 -33.69
C THR A 3 44.74 58.06 -32.76
N ASN A 4 45.06 56.88 -33.28
CA ASN A 4 45.77 55.77 -32.64
C ASN A 4 45.17 54.90 -31.54
N ALA A 5 45.01 53.78 -32.00
CA ALA A 5 45.21 52.40 -31.53
C ALA A 5 46.17 52.20 -30.34
N PHE A 6 45.75 51.37 -29.43
CA PHE A 6 46.65 50.42 -28.74
C PHE A 6 45.90 49.11 -28.42
N ARG A 7 46.39 48.04 -29.01
CA ARG A 7 46.03 46.65 -28.70
C ARG A 7 46.80 46.25 -27.45
N LEU A 8 46.12 45.71 -26.45
CA LEU A 8 46.74 44.87 -25.45
C LEU A 8 45.94 43.56 -25.31
N ALA A 9 46.59 42.50 -25.70
CA ALA A 9 46.16 41.16 -25.51
C ALA A 9 46.35 40.78 -24.02
N SER A 10 45.29 40.38 -23.35
CA SER A 10 45.37 39.76 -22.02
C SER A 10 44.90 38.32 -22.12
N ILE A 11 45.84 37.43 -21.94
CA ILE A 11 45.63 35.98 -21.80
C ILE A 11 45.05 35.76 -20.42
N ALA A 12 43.80 35.36 -20.31
CA ALA A 12 43.21 34.90 -19.05
C ALA A 12 43.24 33.37 -19.03
N LEU A 13 44.06 32.80 -18.15
CA LEU A 13 44.02 31.39 -17.78
C LEU A 13 42.66 31.11 -17.11
N GLY A 14 41.82 30.36 -17.77
CA GLY A 14 40.60 29.83 -17.17
C GLY A 14 40.92 28.60 -16.30
N ALA A 15 40.91 28.78 -14.99
CA ALA A 15 40.88 27.66 -14.07
C ALA A 15 39.47 27.06 -14.08
N GLY A 16 39.32 25.93 -14.74
CA GLY A 16 38.09 25.17 -14.75
C GLY A 16 37.84 24.56 -13.36
N LEU A 17 36.89 25.12 -12.59
CA LEU A 17 36.30 24.40 -11.47
C LEU A 17 35.35 23.32 -12.02
N ALA A 18 35.82 22.10 -11.96
CA ALA A 18 34.92 20.92 -12.16
C ALA A 18 34.03 20.83 -10.90
N LEU A 19 32.78 21.29 -11.02
CA LEU A 19 31.75 20.95 -10.05
C LEU A 19 31.39 19.48 -10.23
N SER A 20 31.94 18.63 -9.39
CA SER A 20 31.52 17.25 -9.23
C SER A 20 30.14 17.26 -8.57
N THR A 21 29.09 17.13 -9.37
CA THR A 21 27.74 16.86 -8.85
C THR A 21 27.71 15.44 -8.30
N PHE A 22 27.86 15.31 -6.99
CA PHE A 22 27.53 14.06 -6.30
C PHE A 22 26.02 13.86 -6.43
N ALA A 23 25.61 12.97 -7.34
CA ALA A 23 24.27 12.43 -7.35
C ALA A 23 24.11 11.60 -6.07
N VAL A 24 23.48 12.16 -5.03
CA VAL A 24 22.99 11.38 -3.89
C VAL A 24 21.89 10.50 -4.42
N PRO A 25 21.96 9.15 -4.24
CA PRO A 25 20.84 8.32 -4.54
C PRO A 25 19.69 8.75 -3.61
N VAL A 26 18.62 9.27 -4.19
CA VAL A 26 17.35 9.42 -3.52
C VAL A 26 16.86 7.99 -3.28
N PHE A 27 17.03 7.48 -2.07
CA PHE A 27 16.28 6.33 -1.63
C PHE A 27 14.81 6.76 -1.60
N ALA A 28 14.08 6.39 -2.63
CA ALA A 28 12.63 6.44 -2.61
C ALA A 28 12.18 5.61 -1.41
N ALA A 29 11.54 6.27 -0.46
CA ALA A 29 10.95 5.62 0.69
C ALA A 29 9.93 4.59 0.21
N GLY A 30 10.09 3.37 0.72
CA GLY A 30 9.14 2.28 0.81
C GLY A 30 8.02 2.26 -0.23
N ASP A 31 8.33 1.82 -1.45
CA ASP A 31 7.34 1.19 -2.30
C ASP A 31 7.06 -0.20 -1.67
N ASP A 32 5.90 -0.37 -1.08
CA ASP A 32 5.36 -1.66 -0.63
C ASP A 32 5.01 -2.49 -1.88
N SER A 33 5.99 -2.58 -2.76
CA SER A 33 5.97 -3.34 -3.99
C SER A 33 6.13 -4.81 -3.63
N SER A 34 5.03 -5.43 -3.19
CA SER A 34 4.94 -6.89 -3.24
C SER A 34 5.42 -7.34 -4.63
N THR A 35 6.60 -7.95 -4.69
CA THR A 35 7.20 -8.44 -5.93
C THR A 35 6.50 -9.69 -6.47
N THR A 36 5.34 -10.02 -5.92
CA THR A 36 4.52 -11.16 -6.33
C THR A 36 4.01 -10.95 -7.75
N PRO A 37 4.44 -11.77 -8.73
CA PRO A 37 3.96 -11.65 -10.10
C PRO A 37 2.46 -11.92 -10.22
N THR A 38 1.80 -11.18 -11.10
CA THR A 38 0.39 -11.39 -11.41
C THR A 38 0.21 -12.56 -12.37
N CYS A 39 -0.58 -13.55 -11.99
CA CYS A 39 -0.93 -14.70 -12.80
C CYS A 39 -2.20 -14.45 -13.64
N LYS A 40 -2.48 -15.33 -14.60
CA LYS A 40 -3.73 -15.33 -15.37
C LYS A 40 -4.91 -15.64 -14.45
N LYS A 41 -6.11 -15.23 -14.88
CA LYS A 41 -7.35 -15.55 -14.18
C LYS A 41 -7.49 -17.06 -13.94
N GLY A 42 -7.79 -17.45 -12.70
CA GLY A 42 -7.88 -18.86 -12.29
C GLY A 42 -6.55 -19.50 -11.91
N GLU A 43 -5.47 -18.74 -11.92
CA GLU A 43 -4.16 -19.14 -11.41
C GLU A 43 -3.80 -18.37 -10.16
N ILE A 44 -2.85 -18.90 -9.39
CA ILE A 44 -2.25 -18.30 -8.20
C ILE A 44 -0.73 -18.40 -8.29
N TYR A 45 -0.02 -17.39 -7.84
CA TYR A 45 1.43 -17.45 -7.77
C TYR A 45 1.86 -18.27 -6.55
N ASP A 46 2.53 -19.38 -6.80
CA ASP A 46 3.14 -20.20 -5.77
C ASP A 46 4.52 -19.64 -5.41
N GLN A 47 4.64 -19.07 -4.24
CA GLN A 47 5.88 -18.47 -3.75
C GLN A 47 7.00 -19.50 -3.57
N LYS A 48 6.69 -20.77 -3.33
CA LYS A 48 7.66 -21.83 -3.15
C LYS A 48 8.28 -22.27 -4.48
N THR A 49 7.46 -22.49 -5.49
CA THR A 49 7.93 -22.93 -6.83
C THR A 49 8.24 -21.77 -7.78
N LYS A 50 7.88 -20.54 -7.39
CA LYS A 50 8.02 -19.32 -8.21
C LYS A 50 7.28 -19.40 -9.55
N LYS A 51 6.13 -20.06 -9.57
CA LYS A 51 5.32 -20.27 -10.78
C LYS A 51 3.84 -19.96 -10.53
N CYS A 52 3.16 -19.56 -11.61
CA CYS A 52 1.70 -19.53 -11.61
C CYS A 52 1.17 -20.96 -11.77
N VAL A 53 0.29 -21.36 -10.88
CA VAL A 53 -0.35 -22.68 -10.84
C VAL A 53 -1.87 -22.51 -10.74
N LYS A 54 -2.65 -23.50 -11.16
CA LYS A 54 -4.11 -23.45 -11.03
C LYS A 54 -4.52 -23.33 -9.57
N GLN A 55 -5.49 -22.46 -9.26
CA GLN A 55 -5.99 -22.26 -7.89
C GLN A 55 -6.53 -23.55 -7.26
N GLN A 56 -7.19 -24.39 -8.07
CA GLN A 56 -7.72 -25.68 -7.64
C GLN A 56 -6.65 -26.76 -7.80
N GLY A 57 -6.45 -27.56 -6.76
CA GLY A 57 -5.52 -28.70 -6.76
C GLY A 57 -4.04 -28.37 -6.55
N ALA A 58 -3.70 -27.11 -6.32
CA ALA A 58 -2.35 -26.72 -5.94
C ALA A 58 -2.14 -26.92 -4.43
N ASN A 59 -0.97 -27.41 -4.04
CA ASN A 59 -0.58 -27.56 -2.63
C ASN A 59 -0.10 -26.21 -2.07
N ILE A 60 -0.99 -25.19 -2.15
CA ILE A 60 -0.75 -23.81 -1.75
C ILE A 60 -1.32 -23.59 -0.36
N THR A 61 -0.54 -23.01 0.53
CA THR A 61 -0.97 -22.69 1.89
C THR A 61 -1.99 -21.55 1.90
N ASP A 62 -2.80 -21.47 2.94
CA ASP A 62 -3.76 -20.38 3.12
C ASP A 62 -3.06 -19.01 3.24
N GLU A 63 -1.88 -18.96 3.86
CA GLU A 63 -1.04 -17.77 3.91
C GLU A 63 -0.69 -17.27 2.50
N ASN A 64 -0.16 -18.14 1.62
CA ASN A 64 0.12 -17.77 0.23
C ASN A 64 -1.11 -17.33 -0.54
N ARG A 65 -2.29 -17.89 -0.22
CA ARG A 65 -3.57 -17.48 -0.84
C ARG A 65 -3.97 -16.08 -0.37
N ALA A 66 -3.83 -15.81 0.92
CA ALA A 66 -4.14 -14.49 1.49
C ALA A 66 -3.21 -13.42 0.91
N ASP A 67 -1.91 -13.64 0.90
CA ASP A 67 -0.91 -12.74 0.32
C ASP A 67 -1.16 -12.46 -1.16
N TYR A 68 -1.47 -13.50 -1.91
CA TYR A 68 -1.76 -13.34 -3.34
C TYR A 68 -3.06 -12.57 -3.58
N ALA A 69 -4.10 -12.85 -2.79
CA ALA A 69 -5.35 -12.10 -2.84
C ALA A 69 -5.13 -10.61 -2.49
N TYR A 70 -4.31 -10.33 -1.49
CA TYR A 70 -3.94 -8.95 -1.15
C TYR A 70 -3.21 -8.26 -2.32
N SER A 71 -2.22 -8.92 -2.92
CA SER A 71 -1.51 -8.40 -4.08
C SER A 71 -2.45 -8.09 -5.25
N LEU A 72 -3.37 -9.01 -5.58
CA LEU A 72 -4.40 -8.79 -6.59
C LEU A 72 -5.28 -7.56 -6.28
N ALA A 73 -5.69 -7.41 -5.04
CA ALA A 73 -6.57 -6.31 -4.64
C ALA A 73 -5.83 -4.97 -4.55
N LYS A 74 -4.69 -4.93 -3.88
CA LYS A 74 -3.98 -3.68 -3.60
C LYS A 74 -3.21 -3.15 -4.81
N LYS A 75 -2.55 -4.05 -5.54
CA LYS A 75 -1.65 -3.69 -6.65
C LYS A 75 -2.35 -3.68 -8.00
N ASP A 76 -3.13 -4.72 -8.28
CA ASP A 76 -3.72 -4.92 -9.61
C ASP A 76 -5.18 -4.48 -9.70
N HIS A 77 -5.80 -4.07 -8.58
CA HIS A 77 -7.22 -3.69 -8.48
C HIS A 77 -8.19 -4.77 -8.97
N ARG A 78 -7.77 -6.05 -8.92
CA ARG A 78 -8.54 -7.24 -9.34
C ARG A 78 -9.38 -7.79 -8.18
N TYR A 79 -10.28 -6.98 -7.65
CA TYR A 79 -11.00 -7.24 -6.39
C TYR A 79 -11.84 -8.52 -6.41
N GLN A 80 -12.58 -8.80 -7.50
CA GLN A 80 -13.38 -10.02 -7.62
C GLN A 80 -12.50 -11.27 -7.61
N GLU A 81 -11.33 -11.20 -8.24
CA GLU A 81 -10.39 -12.32 -8.27
C GLU A 81 -9.72 -12.52 -6.92
N ALA A 82 -9.40 -11.44 -6.22
CA ALA A 82 -8.92 -11.51 -4.84
C ALA A 82 -9.92 -12.25 -3.94
N LEU A 83 -11.21 -11.91 -4.04
CA LEU A 83 -12.27 -12.62 -3.31
C LEU A 83 -12.35 -14.11 -3.71
N ALA A 84 -12.25 -14.41 -5.00
CA ALA A 84 -12.26 -15.79 -5.47
C ALA A 84 -11.06 -16.61 -4.96
N VAL A 85 -9.88 -15.99 -4.81
CA VAL A 85 -8.71 -16.64 -4.19
C VAL A 85 -8.97 -16.89 -2.71
N LEU A 86 -9.50 -15.91 -1.96
CA LEU A 86 -9.82 -16.06 -0.55
C LEU A 86 -10.89 -17.14 -0.30
N ASP A 87 -11.82 -17.34 -1.25
CA ASP A 87 -12.84 -18.40 -1.18
C ASP A 87 -12.25 -19.82 -1.33
N THR A 88 -11.00 -19.95 -1.82
CA THR A 88 -10.32 -21.24 -1.92
C THR A 88 -9.51 -21.63 -0.68
N MET A 89 -9.46 -20.78 0.34
CA MET A 89 -8.77 -21.04 1.60
C MET A 89 -9.46 -22.15 2.38
N GLN A 90 -8.69 -22.99 3.06
CA GLN A 90 -9.21 -24.01 3.97
C GLN A 90 -9.76 -23.38 5.26
N ASN A 91 -9.09 -22.33 5.75
CA ASN A 91 -9.55 -21.53 6.87
C ASN A 91 -9.66 -20.05 6.46
N PRO A 92 -10.81 -19.63 5.86
CA PRO A 92 -11.01 -18.25 5.41
C PRO A 92 -11.32 -17.27 6.56
N ASN A 93 -11.44 -17.76 7.80
CA ASN A 93 -11.77 -16.96 8.99
C ASN A 93 -10.52 -16.68 9.83
N THR A 94 -9.47 -16.15 9.22
CA THR A 94 -8.33 -15.55 9.94
C THR A 94 -8.49 -14.03 9.94
N ALA A 95 -7.85 -13.33 10.91
CA ALA A 95 -7.89 -11.88 10.96
C ALA A 95 -7.41 -11.26 9.65
N GLU A 96 -6.35 -11.80 9.07
CA GLU A 96 -5.76 -11.35 7.82
C GLU A 96 -6.68 -11.58 6.61
N ALA A 97 -7.19 -12.80 6.45
CA ALA A 97 -8.11 -13.10 5.33
C ALA A 97 -9.40 -12.25 5.39
N LEU A 98 -9.93 -12.02 6.59
CA LEU A 98 -11.08 -11.14 6.78
C LEU A 98 -10.74 -9.68 6.46
N ASN A 99 -9.53 -9.20 6.82
CA ASN A 99 -9.07 -7.87 6.43
C ASN A 99 -9.03 -7.71 4.90
N TYR A 100 -8.38 -8.64 4.21
CA TYR A 100 -8.25 -8.57 2.75
C TYR A 100 -9.60 -8.74 2.03
N ARG A 101 -10.48 -9.58 2.58
CA ARG A 101 -11.88 -9.70 2.10
C ARG A 101 -12.63 -8.38 2.27
N GLY A 102 -12.48 -7.75 3.44
CA GLY A 102 -13.05 -6.44 3.70
C GLY A 102 -12.55 -5.38 2.71
N TYR A 103 -11.25 -5.34 2.45
CA TYR A 103 -10.65 -4.42 1.50
C TYR A 103 -11.21 -4.60 0.07
N ALA A 104 -11.16 -5.81 -0.46
CA ALA A 104 -11.67 -6.08 -1.80
C ALA A 104 -13.18 -5.78 -1.92
N THR A 105 -13.97 -6.15 -0.91
CA THR A 105 -15.42 -5.90 -0.85
C THR A 105 -15.73 -4.41 -0.82
N ARG A 106 -15.02 -3.63 0.01
CA ARG A 106 -15.16 -2.17 0.08
C ARG A 106 -14.82 -1.50 -1.25
N LYS A 107 -13.71 -1.89 -1.89
CA LYS A 107 -13.29 -1.35 -3.19
C LYS A 107 -14.26 -1.70 -4.33
N LEU A 108 -15.11 -2.72 -4.16
CA LEU A 108 -16.26 -3.02 -5.04
C LEU A 108 -17.51 -2.17 -4.72
N GLY A 109 -17.42 -1.19 -3.83
CA GLY A 109 -18.53 -0.32 -3.43
C GLY A 109 -19.44 -0.89 -2.34
N ARG A 110 -19.16 -2.11 -1.84
CA ARG A 110 -19.94 -2.76 -0.79
C ARG A 110 -19.39 -2.42 0.60
N THR A 111 -19.40 -1.12 0.95
CA THR A 111 -18.70 -0.59 2.13
C THR A 111 -19.23 -1.17 3.44
N ASP A 112 -20.54 -1.33 3.60
CA ASP A 112 -21.13 -1.87 4.85
C ASP A 112 -20.72 -3.34 5.07
N GLU A 113 -20.66 -4.12 4.01
CA GLU A 113 -20.17 -5.50 4.05
C GLU A 113 -18.67 -5.53 4.38
N GLY A 114 -17.88 -4.62 3.79
CA GLY A 114 -16.47 -4.45 4.13
C GLY A 114 -16.26 -4.15 5.61
N ILE A 115 -17.04 -3.24 6.19
CA ILE A 115 -17.04 -2.91 7.63
C ILE A 115 -17.31 -4.17 8.46
N SER A 116 -18.26 -5.01 8.05
CA SER A 116 -18.55 -6.26 8.77
C SER A 116 -17.33 -7.20 8.81
N TYR A 117 -16.61 -7.35 7.70
CA TYR A 117 -15.38 -8.15 7.66
C TYR A 117 -14.28 -7.55 8.52
N TYR A 118 -14.04 -6.25 8.45
CA TYR A 118 -13.05 -5.56 9.27
C TYR A 118 -13.35 -5.68 10.77
N THR A 119 -14.60 -5.51 11.16
CA THR A 119 -15.01 -5.65 12.56
C THR A 119 -14.73 -7.06 13.09
N LYS A 120 -14.99 -8.10 12.29
CA LYS A 120 -14.63 -9.48 12.65
C LYS A 120 -13.13 -9.67 12.76
N SER A 121 -12.35 -9.10 11.84
CA SER A 121 -10.89 -9.14 11.88
C SER A 121 -10.34 -8.47 13.14
N VAL A 122 -10.82 -7.27 13.49
CA VAL A 122 -10.46 -6.56 14.75
C VAL A 122 -10.82 -7.37 15.99
N ALA A 123 -11.95 -8.08 15.98
CA ALA A 123 -12.35 -8.94 17.10
C ALA A 123 -11.41 -10.13 17.29
N MET A 124 -10.83 -10.66 16.20
CA MET A 124 -9.88 -11.77 16.24
C MET A 124 -8.47 -11.31 16.62
N ASP A 125 -8.03 -10.18 16.09
CA ASP A 125 -6.75 -9.55 16.46
C ASP A 125 -6.95 -8.05 16.74
N PRO A 126 -7.17 -7.70 18.02
CA PRO A 126 -7.34 -6.31 18.41
C PRO A 126 -6.09 -5.42 18.19
N LYS A 127 -4.92 -6.02 17.97
CA LYS A 127 -3.65 -5.29 17.74
C LYS A 127 -3.31 -5.10 16.27
N TYR A 128 -4.08 -5.62 15.36
CA TYR A 128 -3.85 -5.54 13.92
C TYR A 128 -4.12 -4.10 13.42
N THR A 129 -3.06 -3.30 13.28
CA THR A 129 -3.15 -1.88 12.93
C THR A 129 -3.70 -1.64 11.53
N LEU A 130 -3.28 -2.46 10.53
CA LEU A 130 -3.73 -2.33 9.15
C LEU A 130 -5.26 -2.48 9.01
N VAL A 131 -5.87 -3.44 9.71
CA VAL A 131 -7.34 -3.58 9.64
C VAL A 131 -8.05 -2.40 10.28
N ARG A 132 -7.46 -1.77 11.30
CA ARG A 132 -8.03 -0.57 11.93
C ARG A 132 -7.95 0.64 11.02
N GLU A 133 -6.89 0.78 10.25
CA GLU A 133 -6.77 1.78 9.20
C GLU A 133 -7.92 1.62 8.19
N TYR A 134 -8.05 0.43 7.59
CA TYR A 134 -9.09 0.18 6.58
C TYR A 134 -10.52 0.29 7.12
N LEU A 135 -10.74 -0.08 8.38
CA LEU A 135 -12.03 0.15 9.07
C LEU A 135 -12.29 1.65 9.26
N GLY A 136 -11.26 2.40 9.66
CA GLY A 136 -11.32 3.86 9.79
C GLY A 136 -11.63 4.54 8.46
N GLU A 137 -10.95 4.15 7.37
CA GLU A 137 -11.25 4.63 6.02
C GLU A 137 -12.70 4.31 5.59
N ALA A 138 -13.18 3.11 5.90
CA ALA A 138 -14.56 2.73 5.62
C ALA A 138 -15.56 3.61 6.38
N TYR A 139 -15.25 3.96 7.62
CA TYR A 139 -16.06 4.92 8.40
C TYR A 139 -16.02 6.34 7.80
N VAL A 140 -14.87 6.79 7.29
CA VAL A 140 -14.76 8.07 6.56
C VAL A 140 -15.69 8.06 5.34
N ILE A 141 -15.65 7.00 4.52
CA ILE A 141 -16.53 6.83 3.34
C ILE A 141 -18.01 6.91 3.73
N LYS A 142 -18.36 6.38 4.91
CA LYS A 142 -19.75 6.41 5.45
C LYS A 142 -20.10 7.73 6.15
N GLY A 143 -19.17 8.69 6.25
CA GLY A 143 -19.38 9.95 7.01
C GLY A 143 -19.37 9.76 8.52
N GLN A 144 -18.97 8.59 9.02
CA GLN A 144 -18.95 8.24 10.44
C GLN A 144 -17.62 8.68 11.08
N MET A 145 -17.37 9.99 11.07
CA MET A 145 -16.09 10.59 11.43
C MET A 145 -15.61 10.29 12.84
N ASP A 146 -16.51 10.17 13.80
CA ASP A 146 -16.12 9.89 15.18
C ASP A 146 -15.58 8.45 15.31
N LEU A 147 -16.21 7.47 14.65
CA LEU A 147 -15.72 6.10 14.60
C LEU A 147 -14.35 6.00 13.89
N ALA A 148 -14.14 6.80 12.85
CA ALA A 148 -12.83 6.87 12.19
C ALA A 148 -11.74 7.43 13.11
N LYS A 149 -12.03 8.48 13.88
CA LYS A 149 -11.11 9.05 14.89
C LYS A 149 -10.82 8.08 16.03
N ASP A 150 -11.78 7.26 16.44
CA ASP A 150 -11.57 6.22 17.44
C ASP A 150 -10.57 5.16 16.96
N GLN A 151 -10.67 4.75 15.68
CA GLN A 151 -9.67 3.86 15.09
C GLN A 151 -8.29 4.53 15.04
N LEU A 152 -8.20 5.79 14.61
CA LEU A 152 -6.96 6.55 14.58
C LEU A 152 -6.29 6.65 15.96
N SER A 153 -7.07 6.94 17.01
CA SER A 153 -6.59 6.99 18.39
C SER A 153 -6.05 5.63 18.85
N THR A 154 -6.74 4.56 18.48
CA THR A 154 -6.32 3.19 18.81
C THR A 154 -5.00 2.84 18.08
N ILE A 155 -4.89 3.16 16.79
CA ILE A 155 -3.64 2.95 16.02
C ILE A 155 -2.49 3.71 16.67
N LYS A 156 -2.68 4.99 17.06
CA LYS A 156 -1.67 5.77 17.78
C LYS A 156 -1.17 5.06 19.03
N THR A 157 -2.08 4.49 19.81
CA THR A 157 -1.75 3.76 21.03
C THR A 157 -0.96 2.48 20.72
N LEU A 158 -1.36 1.72 19.70
CA LEU A 158 -0.71 0.47 19.31
C LEU A 158 0.69 0.71 18.72
N CYS A 159 0.86 1.73 17.89
CA CYS A 159 2.17 2.12 17.34
C CYS A 159 3.08 2.80 18.37
N GLY A 160 2.52 3.35 19.45
CA GLY A 160 3.25 4.17 20.43
C GLY A 160 3.69 5.55 19.89
N ASN A 161 3.30 5.90 18.66
CA ASN A 161 3.66 7.14 17.99
C ASN A 161 2.66 7.50 16.87
N THR A 162 2.94 8.54 16.09
CA THR A 162 2.12 9.02 14.96
C THR A 162 2.83 8.89 13.61
N THR A 163 3.91 8.10 13.55
CA THR A 163 4.75 7.97 12.35
C THR A 163 4.60 6.62 11.64
N CYS A 164 3.86 5.67 12.22
CA CYS A 164 3.53 4.43 11.50
C CYS A 164 2.62 4.74 10.30
N GLU A 165 2.67 3.91 9.29
CA GLU A 165 1.99 4.08 8.01
C GLU A 165 0.49 4.19 8.24
N GLU A 166 -0.11 3.26 8.96
CA GLU A 166 -1.54 3.17 9.19
C GLU A 166 -2.11 4.41 9.91
N TYR A 167 -1.32 5.02 10.82
CA TYR A 167 -1.72 6.28 11.44
C TYR A 167 -1.73 7.42 10.42
N ARG A 168 -0.68 7.54 9.60
CA ARG A 168 -0.55 8.62 8.63
C ARG A 168 -1.64 8.54 7.58
N ASP A 169 -1.91 7.33 7.08
CA ASP A 169 -2.87 7.11 6.00
C ASP A 169 -4.30 7.37 6.47
N LEU A 170 -4.71 6.84 7.63
CA LEU A 170 -6.01 7.15 8.18
C LEU A 170 -6.15 8.63 8.58
N HIS A 171 -5.10 9.25 9.12
CA HIS A 171 -5.11 10.67 9.42
C HIS A 171 -5.29 11.53 8.15
N ALA A 172 -4.63 11.15 7.04
CA ALA A 172 -4.79 11.80 5.76
C ALA A 172 -6.21 11.63 5.21
N ALA A 173 -6.77 10.42 5.28
CA ALA A 173 -8.14 10.13 4.86
C ALA A 173 -9.20 10.93 5.65
N ILE A 174 -9.03 11.08 6.96
CA ILE A 174 -9.92 11.90 7.80
C ILE A 174 -9.85 13.39 7.39
N ARG A 175 -8.68 13.89 7.04
CA ARG A 175 -8.51 15.28 6.61
C ARG A 175 -8.99 15.56 5.18
N ASN A 176 -8.92 14.58 4.31
CA ASN A 176 -9.33 14.68 2.92
C ASN A 176 -10.16 13.46 2.50
N PRO A 177 -11.45 13.39 2.88
CA PRO A 177 -12.33 12.26 2.56
C PRO A 177 -12.47 11.96 1.07
N SER A 178 -12.26 12.94 0.21
CA SER A 178 -12.35 12.78 -1.25
C SER A 178 -11.18 12.02 -1.88
N SER A 179 -10.15 11.66 -1.10
CA SER A 179 -8.99 10.89 -1.58
C SER A 179 -9.20 9.36 -1.56
N LEU A 180 -10.32 8.83 -1.02
CA LEU A 180 -10.61 7.40 -0.84
C LEU A 180 -11.30 6.69 -2.02
#